data_0311236af6567dda5fa2840f8d97faf7
#
_entry.id   0311236af6567dda5fa2840f8d97faf7
#
_cell.length_a   1.000
_cell.length_b   1.000
_cell.length_c   1.000
_cell.angle_alpha   90.00
_cell.angle_beta   90.00
_cell.angle_gamma   90.00
#
_symmetry.space_group_name_H-M   'P 1'
#
loop_
_entity.id
_entity.type
_entity.pdbx_description
1 polymer ?
#
loop_
_entity_poly.entity_id
_entity_poly.type
_entity_poly.pdbx_seq_one_letter_code
_entity_poly.pdbx_strand_id
1 'polypeptide(L)'
;VSLRLGLLRGGVVKNGAEFIREHYLSTCRRAPRLPSDSPKDARMREMFVLNLDWFMATLLDRKDRMSMYSGLEVRVPFCDHRIVEYAYNMPWAFKALDGREKGIVRRAFADELPEAIVSRRKSPYPKTFHPIYARLCAEGARRILADRNSFAAALFDREAVERLILD
;
A
#
# COMPACT_ATOMS: atom_id res chain seq x y z
N VAL A 1 7.40 9.84 -5.21
CA VAL A 1 8.72 9.49 -4.65
C VAL A 1 9.55 10.73 -4.41
N SER A 2 9.69 11.63 -5.41
CA SER A 2 10.48 12.87 -5.29
C SER A 2 10.05 13.77 -4.12
N LEU A 3 8.74 13.96 -3.91
CA LEU A 3 8.22 14.78 -2.82
C LEU A 3 8.66 14.26 -1.43
N ARG A 4 8.58 12.96 -1.20
CA ARG A 4 8.95 12.37 0.11
C ARG A 4 10.45 12.44 0.38
N LEU A 5 11.28 12.24 -0.65
CA LEU A 5 12.73 12.39 -0.51
C LEU A 5 13.14 13.84 -0.32
N GLY A 6 12.41 14.80 -0.89
CA GLY A 6 12.61 16.23 -0.72
C GLY A 6 12.32 16.75 0.70
N LEU A 7 11.65 15.94 1.55
CA LEU A 7 11.44 16.28 2.97
C LEU A 7 12.64 15.92 3.86
N LEU A 8 13.58 15.15 3.35
CA LEU A 8 14.77 14.73 4.09
C LEU A 8 15.91 15.71 3.88
N ARG A 9 16.73 15.91 4.91
CA ARG A 9 17.97 16.68 4.80
C ARG A 9 18.90 16.07 3.75
N GLY A 10 19.63 16.91 3.04
CA GLY A 10 20.62 16.45 2.08
C GLY A 10 21.64 15.50 2.73
N GLY A 11 21.93 14.40 2.06
CA GLY A 11 22.88 13.39 2.52
C GLY A 11 22.32 12.29 3.44
N VAL A 12 21.09 12.43 3.97
CA VAL A 12 20.45 11.38 4.78
C VAL A 12 20.17 10.12 3.95
N VAL A 13 19.70 10.31 2.73
CA VAL A 13 19.50 9.23 1.79
C VAL A 13 20.30 9.52 0.52
N LYS A 14 21.33 8.72 0.27
CA LYS A 14 22.10 8.77 -0.97
C LYS A 14 21.38 7.96 -2.04
N ASN A 15 21.25 8.54 -3.23
CA ASN A 15 20.66 7.86 -4.40
C ASN A 15 19.29 7.20 -4.16
N GLY A 16 18.43 7.81 -3.34
CA GLY A 16 17.14 7.23 -2.95
C GLY A 16 16.23 6.86 -4.14
N ALA A 17 16.27 7.65 -5.22
CA ALA A 17 15.51 7.34 -6.43
C ALA A 17 16.03 6.08 -7.13
N GLU A 18 17.34 5.92 -7.22
CA GLU A 18 17.99 4.74 -7.80
C GLU A 18 17.73 3.49 -6.94
N PHE A 19 17.88 3.60 -5.63
CA PHE A 19 17.54 2.54 -4.68
C PHE A 19 16.13 2.01 -4.90
N ILE A 20 15.14 2.89 -4.99
CA ILE A 20 13.74 2.49 -5.23
C ILE A 20 13.58 1.85 -6.60
N ARG A 21 14.22 2.39 -7.64
CA ARG A 21 14.18 1.84 -8.98
C ARG A 21 14.77 0.43 -9.05
N GLU A 22 15.93 0.23 -8.44
CA GLU A 22 16.60 -1.08 -8.40
C GLU A 22 15.73 -2.13 -7.69
N HIS A 23 15.15 -1.78 -6.55
CA HIS A 23 14.28 -2.67 -5.79
C HIS A 23 12.99 -3.00 -6.56
N TYR A 24 12.39 -2.00 -7.21
CA TYR A 24 11.25 -2.21 -8.09
C TYR A 24 11.58 -3.19 -9.22
N LEU A 25 12.66 -2.94 -9.96
CA LEU A 25 13.09 -3.79 -11.07
C LEU A 25 13.47 -5.21 -10.60
N SER A 26 14.15 -5.32 -9.46
CA SER A 26 14.48 -6.60 -8.85
C SER A 26 13.23 -7.40 -8.53
N THR A 27 12.21 -6.76 -7.93
CA THR A 27 10.93 -7.42 -7.62
C THR A 27 10.20 -7.87 -8.90
N CYS A 28 10.15 -7.03 -9.93
CA CYS A 28 9.54 -7.39 -11.21
C CYS A 28 10.25 -8.59 -11.88
N ARG A 29 11.60 -8.65 -11.81
CA ARG A 29 12.38 -9.77 -12.38
C ARG A 29 12.14 -11.09 -11.66
N ARG A 30 11.85 -11.05 -10.36
CA ARG A 30 11.56 -12.25 -9.56
C ARG A 30 10.13 -12.77 -9.72
N ALA A 31 9.24 -12.01 -10.34
CA ALA A 31 7.86 -12.43 -10.52
C ALA A 31 7.81 -13.70 -11.40
N PRO A 32 7.29 -14.83 -10.88
CA PRO A 32 7.15 -16.04 -11.66
C PRO A 32 6.21 -15.82 -12.84
N ARG A 33 6.58 -16.33 -14.02
CA ARG A 33 5.80 -16.20 -15.25
C ARG A 33 5.58 -17.56 -15.87
N LEU A 34 4.48 -17.72 -16.57
CA LEU A 34 4.22 -18.90 -17.39
C LEU A 34 4.66 -18.63 -18.83
N PRO A 35 5.16 -19.66 -19.55
CA PRO A 35 5.50 -19.52 -20.98
C PRO A 35 4.31 -19.08 -21.85
N SER A 36 3.09 -19.39 -21.40
CA SER A 36 1.83 -19.05 -22.06
C SER A 36 1.26 -17.68 -21.68
N ASP A 37 1.92 -16.92 -20.79
CA ASP A 37 1.42 -15.62 -20.37
C ASP A 37 1.39 -14.64 -21.56
N SER A 38 0.26 -13.98 -21.73
CA SER A 38 0.19 -12.79 -22.59
C SER A 38 1.04 -11.67 -21.97
N PRO A 39 1.45 -10.65 -22.74
CA PRO A 39 2.14 -9.48 -22.18
C PRO A 39 1.36 -8.81 -21.04
N LYS A 40 0.02 -8.83 -21.11
CA LYS A 40 -0.85 -8.33 -20.06
C LYS A 40 -0.79 -9.19 -18.81
N ASP A 41 -0.88 -10.52 -18.96
CA ASP A 41 -0.84 -11.43 -17.80
C ASP A 41 0.53 -11.39 -17.14
N ALA A 42 1.62 -11.37 -17.89
CA ALA A 42 2.97 -11.20 -17.37
C ALA A 42 3.11 -9.91 -16.55
N ARG A 43 2.57 -8.80 -17.06
CA ARG A 43 2.56 -7.53 -16.33
C ARG A 43 1.69 -7.59 -15.08
N MET A 44 0.55 -8.25 -15.13
CA MET A 44 -0.32 -8.42 -13.96
C MET A 44 0.33 -9.28 -12.88
N ARG A 45 1.14 -10.29 -13.24
CA ARG A 45 1.93 -11.07 -12.28
C ARG A 45 2.98 -10.21 -11.57
N GLU A 46 3.69 -9.34 -12.30
CA GLU A 46 4.61 -8.37 -11.68
C GLU A 46 3.88 -7.47 -10.68
N MET A 47 2.72 -6.92 -11.08
CA MET A 47 1.90 -6.07 -10.20
C MET A 47 1.42 -6.84 -8.96
N PHE A 48 1.10 -8.13 -9.11
CA PHE A 48 0.69 -8.97 -8.00
C PHE A 48 1.83 -9.14 -6.99
N VAL A 49 3.04 -9.48 -7.45
CA VAL A 49 4.22 -9.63 -6.58
C VAL A 49 4.60 -8.30 -5.91
N LEU A 50 4.57 -7.20 -6.65
CA LEU A 50 4.79 -5.86 -6.07
C LEU A 50 3.80 -5.55 -4.96
N ASN A 51 2.52 -5.92 -5.15
CA ASN A 51 1.51 -5.72 -4.11
C ASN A 51 1.71 -6.64 -2.90
N LEU A 52 2.13 -7.89 -3.11
CA LEU A 52 2.42 -8.81 -2.00
C LEU A 52 3.63 -8.34 -1.19
N ASP A 53 4.76 -8.11 -1.85
CA ASP A 53 6.05 -7.84 -1.18
C ASP A 53 6.08 -6.46 -0.50
N TRP A 54 5.44 -5.46 -1.11
CA TRP A 54 5.58 -4.08 -0.65
C TRP A 54 4.32 -3.57 0.05
N PHE A 55 3.18 -3.65 -0.62
CA PHE A 55 1.96 -3.05 -0.10
C PHE A 55 1.28 -3.93 0.96
N MET A 56 1.10 -5.21 0.66
CA MET A 56 0.44 -6.15 1.57
C MET A 56 1.26 -6.37 2.84
N ALA A 57 2.56 -6.64 2.71
CA ALA A 57 3.45 -6.81 3.85
C ALA A 57 3.42 -5.60 4.79
N THR A 58 3.47 -4.39 4.24
CA THR A 58 3.39 -3.15 5.03
C THR A 58 2.02 -2.98 5.71
N LEU A 59 0.92 -3.32 5.01
CA LEU A 59 -0.41 -3.24 5.58
C LEU A 59 -0.61 -4.25 6.71
N LEU A 60 -0.13 -5.48 6.53
CA LEU A 60 -0.24 -6.53 7.54
C LEU A 60 0.56 -6.18 8.80
N ASP A 61 1.83 -5.77 8.64
CA ASP A 61 2.67 -5.34 9.75
C ASP A 61 2.03 -4.19 10.54
N ARG A 62 1.58 -3.16 9.85
CA ARG A 62 0.88 -2.04 10.49
C ARG A 62 -0.39 -2.48 11.21
N LYS A 63 -1.20 -3.32 10.55
CA LYS A 63 -2.47 -3.80 11.11
C LYS A 63 -2.22 -4.63 12.36
N ASP A 64 -1.28 -5.56 12.31
CA ASP A 64 -0.92 -6.42 13.41
C ASP A 64 -0.44 -5.60 14.62
N ARG A 65 0.55 -4.74 14.43
CA ARG A 65 1.08 -3.89 15.52
C ARG A 65 0.02 -3.02 16.17
N MET A 66 -0.83 -2.37 15.39
CA MET A 66 -1.86 -1.47 15.92
C MET A 66 -2.98 -2.23 16.65
N SER A 67 -3.42 -3.36 16.10
CA SER A 67 -4.50 -4.14 16.69
C SER A 67 -4.03 -4.90 17.93
N MET A 68 -2.85 -5.50 17.89
CA MET A 68 -2.27 -6.21 19.04
C MET A 68 -1.93 -5.27 20.20
N TYR A 69 -1.51 -4.04 19.90
CA TYR A 69 -1.35 -3.01 20.94
C TYR A 69 -2.66 -2.77 21.73
N SER A 70 -3.80 -2.92 21.09
CA SER A 70 -5.13 -2.82 21.70
C SER A 70 -5.70 -4.17 22.16
N GLY A 71 -4.90 -5.25 22.14
CA GLY A 71 -5.34 -6.60 22.52
C GLY A 71 -6.33 -7.24 21.53
N LEU A 72 -6.39 -6.74 20.28
CA LEU A 72 -7.30 -7.26 19.26
C LEU A 72 -6.52 -8.02 18.18
N GLU A 73 -6.74 -9.33 18.11
CA GLU A 73 -6.21 -10.13 17.01
C GLU A 73 -7.04 -9.93 15.73
N VAL A 74 -6.38 -9.56 14.65
CA VAL A 74 -7.02 -9.40 13.33
C VAL A 74 -6.53 -10.48 12.39
N ARG A 75 -7.47 -11.22 11.82
CA ARG A 75 -7.20 -12.26 10.82
C ARG A 75 -7.64 -11.79 9.44
N VAL A 76 -6.85 -12.15 8.42
CA VAL A 76 -7.04 -11.73 7.02
C VAL A 76 -7.09 -12.97 6.10
N PRO A 77 -8.26 -13.62 5.98
CA PRO A 77 -8.39 -14.90 5.27
C PRO A 77 -7.87 -14.86 3.82
N PHE A 78 -8.02 -13.73 3.12
CA PHE A 78 -7.53 -13.56 1.76
C PHE A 78 -6.00 -13.48 1.65
N CYS A 79 -5.28 -13.42 2.78
CA CYS A 79 -3.81 -13.49 2.81
C CYS A 79 -3.32 -14.91 3.16
N ASP A 80 -4.21 -15.90 3.26
CA ASP A 80 -3.81 -17.31 3.37
C ASP A 80 -2.99 -17.69 2.13
N HIS A 81 -1.80 -18.25 2.35
CA HIS A 81 -0.86 -18.57 1.28
C HIS A 81 -1.46 -19.46 0.20
N ARG A 82 -2.37 -20.38 0.56
CA ARG A 82 -3.05 -21.28 -0.38
C ARG A 82 -3.98 -20.51 -1.32
N ILE A 83 -4.70 -19.51 -0.78
CA ILE A 83 -5.57 -18.63 -1.58
C ILE A 83 -4.70 -17.72 -2.46
N VAL A 84 -3.61 -17.19 -1.92
CA VAL A 84 -2.67 -16.34 -2.65
C VAL A 84 -2.05 -17.11 -3.82
N GLU A 85 -1.56 -18.32 -3.59
CA GLU A 85 -0.97 -19.17 -4.62
C GLU A 85 -1.99 -19.53 -5.70
N TYR A 86 -3.18 -19.95 -5.31
CA TYR A 86 -4.28 -20.24 -6.24
C TYR A 86 -4.63 -19.01 -7.08
N ALA A 87 -4.83 -17.88 -6.43
CA ALA A 87 -5.15 -16.63 -7.12
C ALA A 87 -4.00 -16.14 -8.01
N TYR A 88 -2.74 -16.36 -7.64
CA TYR A 88 -1.60 -16.01 -8.47
C TYR A 88 -1.61 -16.77 -9.80
N ASN A 89 -1.91 -18.06 -9.76
CA ASN A 89 -1.94 -18.93 -10.94
C ASN A 89 -3.17 -18.71 -11.84
N MET A 90 -4.19 -18.06 -11.33
CA MET A 90 -5.41 -17.77 -12.08
C MET A 90 -5.17 -16.70 -13.15
N PRO A 91 -5.66 -16.87 -14.40
CA PRO A 91 -5.61 -15.83 -15.42
C PRO A 91 -6.28 -14.53 -14.97
N TRP A 92 -5.73 -13.40 -15.43
CA TRP A 92 -6.26 -12.08 -15.03
C TRP A 92 -7.72 -11.88 -15.42
N ALA A 93 -8.14 -12.45 -16.55
CA ALA A 93 -9.52 -12.35 -17.02
C ALA A 93 -10.55 -12.83 -15.99
N PHE A 94 -10.24 -13.89 -15.23
CA PHE A 94 -11.13 -14.36 -14.17
C PHE A 94 -11.12 -13.45 -12.93
N LYS A 95 -9.98 -12.86 -12.59
CA LYS A 95 -9.89 -11.91 -11.48
C LYS A 95 -10.69 -10.64 -11.74
N ALA A 96 -10.71 -10.20 -12.99
CA ALA A 96 -11.44 -9.04 -13.49
C ALA A 96 -12.66 -9.44 -14.33
N LEU A 97 -13.34 -10.52 -13.96
CA LEU A 97 -14.54 -11.00 -14.64
C LEU A 97 -15.58 -9.87 -14.74
N ASP A 98 -16.18 -9.73 -15.90
CA ASP A 98 -17.15 -8.66 -16.23
C ASP A 98 -16.58 -7.23 -16.06
N GLY A 99 -15.25 -7.10 -16.17
CA GLY A 99 -14.55 -5.82 -16.01
C GLY A 99 -14.57 -5.27 -14.57
N ARG A 100 -14.92 -6.10 -13.58
CA ARG A 100 -15.06 -5.68 -12.19
C ARG A 100 -13.94 -6.28 -11.32
N GLU A 101 -13.52 -5.49 -10.32
CA GLU A 101 -12.62 -6.00 -9.29
C GLU A 101 -13.26 -7.16 -8.51
N LYS A 102 -12.44 -8.17 -8.20
CA LYS A 102 -12.87 -9.40 -7.52
C LYS A 102 -13.97 -10.17 -8.26
N GLY A 103 -14.00 -10.09 -9.59
CA GLY A 103 -15.08 -10.62 -10.42
C GLY A 103 -15.40 -12.09 -10.11
N ILE A 104 -14.39 -12.97 -10.08
CA ILE A 104 -14.60 -14.38 -9.76
C ILE A 104 -15.16 -14.59 -8.35
N VAL A 105 -14.73 -13.82 -7.36
CA VAL A 105 -15.24 -13.92 -5.98
C VAL A 105 -16.72 -13.53 -5.94
N ARG A 106 -17.08 -12.44 -6.63
CA ARG A 106 -18.48 -12.00 -6.76
C ARG A 106 -19.34 -13.08 -7.40
N ARG A 107 -18.82 -13.73 -8.44
CA ARG A 107 -19.53 -14.82 -9.10
C ARG A 107 -19.69 -16.06 -8.22
N ALA A 108 -18.62 -16.43 -7.51
CA ALA A 108 -18.61 -17.61 -6.64
C ALA A 108 -19.61 -17.50 -5.47
N PHE A 109 -19.85 -16.29 -4.99
CA PHE A 109 -20.75 -16.05 -3.84
C PHE A 109 -22.04 -15.33 -4.23
N ALA A 110 -22.41 -15.34 -5.52
CA ALA A 110 -23.60 -14.65 -6.01
C ALA A 110 -24.90 -15.16 -5.36
N ASP A 111 -24.98 -16.47 -5.12
CA ASP A 111 -26.16 -17.11 -4.55
C ASP A 111 -26.14 -17.12 -3.01
N GLU A 112 -25.02 -16.81 -2.39
CA GLU A 112 -24.84 -16.84 -0.93
C GLU A 112 -24.94 -15.46 -0.28
N LEU A 113 -24.70 -14.40 -1.04
CA LEU A 113 -24.69 -13.04 -0.54
C LEU A 113 -25.84 -12.20 -1.12
N PRO A 114 -26.39 -11.25 -0.34
CA PRO A 114 -27.37 -10.31 -0.86
C PRO A 114 -26.84 -9.55 -2.09
N GLU A 115 -27.70 -9.32 -3.08
CA GLU A 115 -27.36 -8.61 -4.31
C GLU A 115 -26.67 -7.25 -4.04
N ALA A 116 -27.12 -6.51 -3.03
CA ALA A 116 -26.53 -5.25 -2.64
C ALA A 116 -25.04 -5.35 -2.21
N ILE A 117 -24.63 -6.52 -1.74
CA ILE A 117 -23.22 -6.80 -1.39
C ILE A 117 -22.45 -7.26 -2.62
N VAL A 118 -23.01 -8.16 -3.42
CA VAL A 118 -22.39 -8.67 -4.65
C VAL A 118 -22.18 -7.55 -5.66
N SER A 119 -23.15 -6.65 -5.83
CA SER A 119 -23.10 -5.54 -6.78
C SER A 119 -22.38 -4.30 -6.27
N ARG A 120 -22.07 -4.22 -4.97
CA ARG A 120 -21.46 -3.04 -4.35
C ARG A 120 -20.15 -2.65 -5.03
N ARG A 121 -20.03 -1.36 -5.40
CA ARG A 121 -18.77 -0.77 -5.87
C ARG A 121 -17.83 -0.54 -4.69
N LYS A 122 -16.53 -0.75 -4.91
CA LYS A 122 -15.51 -0.42 -3.92
C LYS A 122 -15.57 1.10 -3.64
N SER A 123 -15.76 1.45 -2.38
CA SER A 123 -15.59 2.82 -1.90
C SER A 123 -14.29 2.93 -1.10
N PRO A 124 -13.52 4.01 -1.27
CA PRO A 124 -12.36 4.24 -0.41
C PRO A 124 -12.82 4.51 1.03
N TYR A 125 -11.90 4.31 1.98
CA TYR A 125 -12.14 4.80 3.33
C TYR A 125 -12.32 6.32 3.31
N PRO A 126 -13.19 6.87 4.15
CA PRO A 126 -13.33 8.31 4.28
C PRO A 126 -11.98 8.94 4.58
N LYS A 127 -11.61 9.96 3.83
CA LYS A 127 -10.44 10.77 4.18
C LYS A 127 -10.83 11.73 5.30
N THR A 128 -9.91 11.96 6.23
CA THR A 128 -10.11 12.93 7.28
C THR A 128 -9.74 14.32 6.74
N PHE A 129 -10.78 15.09 6.35
CA PHE A 129 -10.60 16.47 5.89
C PHE A 129 -10.92 17.49 7.00
N HIS A 130 -10.98 17.05 8.25
CA HIS A 130 -11.36 17.92 9.35
C HIS A 130 -10.24 18.94 9.65
N PRO A 131 -10.50 20.25 9.62
CA PRO A 131 -9.46 21.27 9.79
C PRO A 131 -8.70 21.16 11.12
N ILE A 132 -9.40 20.76 12.19
CA ILE A 132 -8.76 20.53 13.50
C ILE A 132 -7.71 19.40 13.41
N TYR A 133 -8.01 18.31 12.69
CA TYR A 133 -7.04 17.22 12.51
C TYR A 133 -5.79 17.68 11.77
N ALA A 134 -5.95 18.40 10.66
CA ALA A 134 -4.82 18.94 9.89
C ALA A 134 -3.98 19.89 10.77
N ARG A 135 -4.62 20.79 11.52
CA ARG A 135 -3.94 21.67 12.44
C ARG A 135 -3.15 20.93 13.52
N LEU A 136 -3.75 19.94 14.18
CA LEU A 136 -3.08 19.16 15.21
C LEU A 136 -1.89 18.37 14.66
N CYS A 137 -1.99 17.84 13.45
CA CYS A 137 -0.87 17.20 12.76
C CYS A 137 0.27 18.20 12.47
N ALA A 138 -0.05 19.39 11.99
CA ALA A 138 0.91 20.43 11.72
C ALA A 138 1.60 20.93 13.01
N GLU A 139 0.84 21.17 14.08
CA GLU A 139 1.37 21.55 15.40
C GLU A 139 2.27 20.45 15.97
N GLY A 140 1.86 19.17 15.85
CA GLY A 140 2.66 18.01 16.24
C GLY A 140 3.97 17.92 15.49
N ALA A 141 3.96 18.08 14.17
CA ALA A 141 5.15 18.08 13.34
C ALA A 141 6.12 19.22 13.72
N ARG A 142 5.60 20.44 13.90
CA ARG A 142 6.40 21.59 14.34
C ARG A 142 7.04 21.37 15.70
N ARG A 143 6.30 20.82 16.65
CA ARG A 143 6.83 20.51 17.99
C ARG A 143 7.97 19.49 17.92
N ILE A 144 7.80 18.42 17.15
CA ILE A 144 8.83 17.39 16.98
C ILE A 144 10.09 17.96 16.32
N LEU A 145 9.93 18.82 15.30
CA LEU A 145 11.06 19.44 14.60
C LEU A 145 11.72 20.58 15.39
N ALA A 146 11.03 21.16 16.37
CA ALA A 146 11.59 22.16 17.27
C ALA A 146 12.50 21.55 18.35
N ASP A 147 12.27 20.30 18.72
CA ASP A 147 13.12 19.57 19.66
C ASP A 147 14.42 19.15 18.97
N ARG A 148 15.51 19.82 19.34
CA ARG A 148 16.87 19.55 18.79
C ARG A 148 17.40 18.15 19.10
N ASN A 149 16.86 17.50 20.12
CA ASN A 149 17.22 16.13 20.52
C ASN A 149 16.35 15.08 19.79
N SER A 150 15.35 15.50 19.05
CA SER A 150 14.50 14.60 18.28
C SER A 150 15.27 13.99 17.12
N PHE A 151 15.21 12.67 16.98
CA PHE A 151 15.74 11.95 15.83
C PHE A 151 15.10 12.45 14.50
N ALA A 152 13.83 12.80 14.53
CA ALA A 152 13.15 13.38 13.37
C ALA A 152 13.74 14.72 12.96
N ALA A 153 14.13 15.59 13.92
CA ALA A 153 14.78 16.86 13.62
C ALA A 153 16.16 16.70 12.95
N ALA A 154 16.83 15.58 13.18
CA ALA A 154 18.08 15.24 12.49
C ALA A 154 17.87 14.76 11.04
N LEU A 155 16.73 14.13 10.76
CA LEU A 155 16.43 13.52 9.46
C LEU A 155 15.73 14.47 8.49
N PHE A 156 14.80 15.29 8.99
CA PHE A 156 13.93 16.09 8.12
C PHE A 156 14.46 17.51 7.90
N ASP A 157 14.25 18.01 6.68
CA ASP A 157 14.43 19.40 6.33
C ASP A 157 13.24 20.21 6.86
N ARG A 158 13.51 21.09 7.82
CA ARG A 158 12.47 21.86 8.48
C ARG A 158 11.70 22.78 7.53
N GLU A 159 12.41 23.41 6.60
CA GLU A 159 11.77 24.33 5.64
C GLU A 159 10.91 23.59 4.64
N ALA A 160 11.36 22.40 4.20
CA ALA A 160 10.57 21.55 3.32
C ALA A 160 9.29 21.04 4.00
N VAL A 161 9.36 20.69 5.28
CA VAL A 161 8.17 20.28 6.05
C VAL A 161 7.22 21.46 6.27
N GLU A 162 7.74 22.66 6.59
CA GLU A 162 6.88 23.86 6.74
C GLU A 162 6.16 24.21 5.43
N ARG A 163 6.83 24.11 4.28
CA ARG A 163 6.15 24.30 2.98
C ARG A 163 5.04 23.30 2.76
N LEU A 164 5.24 22.03 3.11
CA LEU A 164 4.19 20.99 2.99
C LEU A 164 3.00 21.25 3.92
N ILE A 165 3.22 21.88 5.06
CA ILE A 165 2.15 22.19 6.03
C ILE A 165 1.31 23.38 5.56
N LEU A 166 1.88 24.28 4.76
CA LEU A 166 1.22 25.49 4.27
C LEU A 166 0.42 25.26 2.98
N ASP A 167 0.73 24.19 2.22
CA ASP A 167 0.00 23.74 1.01
C ASP A 167 -1.26 22.94 1.40
#